data_7580c6a787df8b86d8cc44fa5471731d
#
_entry.id   7580c6a787df8b86d8cc44fa5471731d
#
_cell.length_a   1.000
_cell.length_b   1.000
_cell.length_c   1.000
_cell.angle_alpha   90.00
_cell.angle_beta   90.00
_cell.angle_gamma   90.00
#
_symmetry.space_group_name_H-M   'P 1'
#
loop_
_entity.id
_entity.type
_entity.pdbx_description
1 polymer ?
#
loop_
_entity_poly.entity_id
_entity_poly.type
_entity_poly.pdbx_seq_one_letter_code
_entity_poly.pdbx_strand_id
1 'polypeptide(L)'
;EYKGRQTEYVDLIINEMIPMVAAEELADYIDVFCDKGFFTVEDTDRMLNAGMKYGLRAKIHANELDYSGGVQVGVKYNAISVDHLECMGEEEIACLLESETMPTVLPGAAFFLNMPYSPVRKMIQAGLPVALASDYNPGSSPSGNMKFIMSLGCINYKMLPEEVINATTLNSAYAMGVEEEAGSIAVGKLANFYITTPISGIEYLPYAYTADLIEAIFLKGEQY
;
A
#
# COMPACT_ATOMS: atom_id res chain seq x y z
N GLU A 1 7.50 -25.29 9.92
CA GLU A 1 7.62 -25.85 11.28
C GLU A 1 6.32 -25.71 12.06
N TYR A 2 5.61 -24.56 11.97
CA TYR A 2 4.37 -24.25 12.70
C TYR A 2 3.08 -24.63 11.95
N LYS A 3 3.12 -25.41 10.88
CA LYS A 3 1.90 -25.82 10.15
C LYS A 3 0.90 -26.50 11.09
N GLY A 4 -0.32 -25.94 11.20
CA GLY A 4 -1.36 -26.41 12.11
C GLY A 4 -1.19 -25.99 13.58
N ARG A 5 -0.22 -25.12 13.89
CA ARG A 5 0.06 -24.57 15.22
C ARG A 5 0.14 -23.03 15.19
N GLN A 6 -0.86 -22.39 14.59
CA GLN A 6 -0.86 -20.94 14.33
C GLN A 6 -0.73 -20.12 15.62
N THR A 7 -1.45 -20.52 16.67
CA THR A 7 -1.38 -19.82 17.97
C THR A 7 0.04 -19.80 18.53
N GLU A 8 0.76 -20.93 18.45
CA GLU A 8 2.15 -20.99 18.91
C GLU A 8 3.09 -20.13 18.05
N TYR A 9 2.79 -20.01 16.73
CA TYR A 9 3.54 -19.14 15.84
C TYR A 9 3.29 -17.66 16.17
N VAL A 10 2.04 -17.28 16.42
CA VAL A 10 1.69 -15.92 16.88
C VAL A 10 2.36 -15.60 18.23
N ASP A 11 2.40 -16.56 19.15
CA ASP A 11 3.08 -16.40 20.43
C ASP A 11 4.60 -16.20 20.26
N LEU A 12 5.24 -16.92 19.33
CA LEU A 12 6.65 -16.70 18.96
C LEU A 12 6.88 -15.28 18.41
N ILE A 13 6.02 -14.84 17.48
CA ILE A 13 6.10 -13.49 16.90
C ILE A 13 6.03 -12.44 18.01
N ILE A 14 5.05 -12.56 18.90
CA ILE A 14 4.79 -11.58 19.95
C ILE A 14 5.86 -11.56 21.03
N ASN A 15 6.31 -12.74 21.47
CA ASN A 15 7.17 -12.85 22.66
C ASN A 15 8.67 -12.82 22.31
N GLU A 16 9.05 -13.12 21.08
CA GLU A 16 10.45 -13.23 20.69
C GLU A 16 10.79 -12.31 19.52
N MET A 17 10.07 -12.41 18.36
CA MET A 17 10.46 -11.70 17.14
C MET A 17 10.28 -10.19 17.28
N ILE A 18 9.10 -9.72 17.68
CA ILE A 18 8.81 -8.28 17.83
C ILE A 18 9.78 -7.62 18.82
N PRO A 19 10.02 -8.16 20.05
CA PRO A 19 10.99 -7.58 20.97
C PRO A 19 12.42 -7.51 20.42
N MET A 20 12.86 -8.53 19.68
CA MET A 20 14.20 -8.55 19.08
C MET A 20 14.33 -7.49 17.97
N VAL A 21 13.36 -7.42 17.06
CA VAL A 21 13.32 -6.42 16.00
C VAL A 21 13.33 -4.99 16.57
N ALA A 22 12.55 -4.76 17.62
CA ALA A 22 12.46 -3.46 18.27
C ALA A 22 13.77 -3.10 19.02
N ALA A 23 14.39 -4.06 19.70
CA ALA A 23 15.65 -3.83 20.43
C ALA A 23 16.83 -3.49 19.51
N GLU A 24 16.80 -3.98 18.27
CA GLU A 24 17.80 -3.70 17.25
C GLU A 24 17.42 -2.56 16.31
N GLU A 25 16.25 -1.92 16.53
CA GLU A 25 15.71 -0.80 15.70
C GLU A 25 15.66 -1.15 14.20
N LEU A 26 15.23 -2.38 13.87
CA LEU A 26 15.25 -2.90 12.48
C LEU A 26 14.02 -2.56 11.65
N ALA A 27 12.95 -2.05 12.25
CA ALA A 27 11.69 -1.77 11.56
C ALA A 27 10.94 -0.58 12.15
N ASP A 28 10.24 0.16 11.30
CA ASP A 28 9.34 1.25 11.65
C ASP A 28 7.88 0.77 11.73
N TYR A 29 7.57 -0.33 11.05
CA TYR A 29 6.21 -0.84 10.90
C TYR A 29 6.10 -2.30 11.29
N ILE A 30 4.89 -2.69 11.72
CA ILE A 30 4.44 -4.07 11.79
C ILE A 30 3.34 -4.26 10.75
N ASP A 31 3.49 -5.26 9.90
CA ASP A 31 2.53 -5.60 8.85
C ASP A 31 2.05 -7.04 9.02
N VAL A 32 0.74 -7.26 8.88
CA VAL A 32 0.11 -8.57 9.08
C VAL A 32 -0.78 -8.89 7.88
N PHE A 33 -0.65 -10.09 7.34
CA PHE A 33 -1.58 -10.60 6.33
C PHE A 33 -2.85 -11.15 7.01
N CYS A 34 -3.82 -10.24 7.19
CA CYS A 34 -5.11 -10.54 7.80
C CYS A 34 -6.10 -10.99 6.75
N ASP A 35 -6.12 -12.28 6.41
CA ASP A 35 -7.05 -12.80 5.42
C ASP A 35 -7.36 -14.28 5.64
N LYS A 36 -8.35 -14.77 4.90
CA LYS A 36 -8.80 -16.15 4.92
C LYS A 36 -7.68 -17.13 4.58
N GLY A 37 -7.37 -18.01 5.52
CA GLY A 37 -6.28 -18.99 5.38
C GLY A 37 -4.91 -18.49 5.84
N PHE A 38 -4.83 -17.24 6.27
CA PHE A 38 -3.65 -16.60 6.87
C PHE A 38 -3.92 -16.25 8.33
N PHE A 39 -3.57 -15.04 8.79
CA PHE A 39 -3.88 -14.61 10.16
C PHE A 39 -5.31 -14.14 10.28
N THR A 40 -5.95 -14.53 11.38
CA THR A 40 -7.30 -14.08 11.73
C THR A 40 -7.30 -12.65 12.26
N VAL A 41 -8.48 -12.03 12.37
CA VAL A 41 -8.63 -10.72 13.04
C VAL A 41 -8.10 -10.78 14.48
N GLU A 42 -8.33 -11.89 15.21
CA GLU A 42 -7.83 -12.07 16.57
C GLU A 42 -6.30 -12.18 16.64
N ASP A 43 -5.69 -12.94 15.73
CA ASP A 43 -4.22 -13.03 15.62
C ASP A 43 -3.63 -11.66 15.30
N THR A 44 -4.22 -10.96 14.33
CA THR A 44 -3.82 -9.63 13.90
C THR A 44 -3.91 -8.63 15.04
N ASP A 45 -5.03 -8.62 15.77
CA ASP A 45 -5.25 -7.78 16.96
C ASP A 45 -4.15 -7.97 18.01
N ARG A 46 -3.80 -9.22 18.28
CA ARG A 46 -2.73 -9.57 19.24
C ARG A 46 -1.35 -9.07 18.76
N MET A 47 -1.02 -9.29 17.50
CA MET A 47 0.28 -8.89 16.92
C MET A 47 0.42 -7.39 16.83
N LEU A 48 -0.60 -6.65 16.35
CA LEU A 48 -0.58 -5.20 16.27
C LEU A 48 -0.46 -4.56 17.66
N ASN A 49 -1.26 -5.05 18.63
CA ASN A 49 -1.16 -4.59 20.01
C ASN A 49 0.23 -4.81 20.61
N ALA A 50 0.89 -5.91 20.26
CA ALA A 50 2.28 -6.15 20.69
C ALA A 50 3.26 -5.20 20.02
N GLY A 51 3.20 -5.02 18.69
CA GLY A 51 4.09 -4.13 17.93
C GLY A 51 4.00 -2.67 18.40
N MET A 52 2.79 -2.17 18.62
CA MET A 52 2.57 -0.80 19.10
C MET A 52 3.22 -0.51 20.46
N LYS A 53 3.35 -1.50 21.35
CA LYS A 53 4.06 -1.33 22.64
C LYS A 53 5.54 -1.03 22.47
N TYR A 54 6.09 -1.37 21.32
CA TYR A 54 7.47 -1.10 20.93
C TYR A 54 7.61 0.07 19.94
N GLY A 55 6.52 0.81 19.69
CA GLY A 55 6.51 1.97 18.81
C GLY A 55 6.40 1.65 17.31
N LEU A 56 6.18 0.40 16.93
CA LEU A 56 5.94 0.03 15.53
C LEU A 56 4.55 0.50 15.08
N ARG A 57 4.48 1.18 13.93
CA ARG A 57 3.22 1.60 13.33
C ARG A 57 2.57 0.44 12.58
N ALA A 58 1.24 0.38 12.58
CA ALA A 58 0.51 -0.70 11.93
C ALA A 58 0.38 -0.49 10.42
N LYS A 59 0.52 -1.57 9.66
CA LYS A 59 0.08 -1.76 8.27
C LYS A 59 -0.59 -3.12 8.17
N ILE A 60 -1.47 -3.34 7.20
CA ILE A 60 -2.18 -4.63 7.07
C ILE A 60 -2.41 -4.96 5.61
N HIS A 61 -2.06 -6.17 5.19
CA HIS A 61 -2.65 -6.80 4.00
C HIS A 61 -4.07 -7.23 4.37
N ALA A 62 -5.06 -6.64 3.73
CA ALA A 62 -6.46 -6.75 4.15
C ALA A 62 -7.38 -7.01 2.96
N ASN A 63 -8.32 -7.93 3.16
CA ASN A 63 -9.43 -8.15 2.23
C ASN A 63 -8.98 -8.43 0.78
N GLU A 64 -7.86 -9.14 0.61
CA GLU A 64 -7.36 -9.57 -0.70
C GLU A 64 -8.19 -10.75 -1.24
N LEU A 65 -8.44 -11.77 -0.40
CA LEU A 65 -9.06 -13.03 -0.79
C LEU A 65 -10.53 -13.15 -0.36
N ASP A 66 -10.90 -12.49 0.74
CA ASP A 66 -12.27 -12.53 1.28
C ASP A 66 -12.55 -11.26 2.10
N TYR A 67 -13.79 -11.05 2.51
CA TYR A 67 -14.19 -10.05 3.52
C TYR A 67 -13.69 -10.51 4.90
N SER A 68 -12.42 -10.34 5.15
CA SER A 68 -11.71 -10.94 6.30
C SER A 68 -11.78 -10.11 7.58
N GLY A 69 -12.28 -8.88 7.53
CA GLY A 69 -12.28 -7.93 8.65
C GLY A 69 -10.93 -7.22 8.85
N GLY A 70 -9.99 -7.39 7.92
CA GLY A 70 -8.67 -6.74 7.95
C GLY A 70 -8.75 -5.22 7.92
N VAL A 71 -9.70 -4.66 7.16
CA VAL A 71 -9.93 -3.20 7.12
C VAL A 71 -10.33 -2.68 8.49
N GLN A 72 -11.31 -3.30 9.14
CA GLN A 72 -11.82 -2.86 10.44
C GLN A 72 -10.76 -2.96 11.54
N VAL A 73 -9.97 -4.03 11.55
CA VAL A 73 -8.87 -4.14 12.53
C VAL A 73 -7.75 -3.13 12.24
N GLY A 74 -7.46 -2.83 10.97
CA GLY A 74 -6.53 -1.78 10.57
C GLY A 74 -6.95 -0.41 11.09
N VAL A 75 -8.20 -0.03 10.86
CA VAL A 75 -8.76 1.23 11.36
C VAL A 75 -8.74 1.29 12.90
N LYS A 76 -9.09 0.20 13.58
CA LYS A 76 -9.02 0.10 15.05
C LYS A 76 -7.63 0.45 15.60
N TYR A 77 -6.58 0.06 14.90
CA TYR A 77 -5.20 0.31 15.31
C TYR A 77 -4.56 1.55 14.67
N ASN A 78 -5.37 2.40 14.01
CA ASN A 78 -4.88 3.55 13.25
C ASN A 78 -3.73 3.16 12.31
N ALA A 79 -3.88 2.05 11.61
CA ALA A 79 -2.91 1.63 10.63
C ALA A 79 -2.68 2.76 9.61
N ILE A 80 -1.42 2.98 9.23
CA ILE A 80 -1.12 4.03 8.25
C ILE A 80 -1.71 3.68 6.88
N SER A 81 -1.72 2.39 6.54
CA SER A 81 -2.42 1.88 5.37
C SER A 81 -3.04 0.50 5.60
N VAL A 82 -4.06 0.20 4.81
CA VAL A 82 -4.58 -1.14 4.55
C VAL A 82 -4.43 -1.42 3.08
N ASP A 83 -3.80 -2.53 2.76
CA ASP A 83 -3.27 -2.82 1.44
C ASP A 83 -4.06 -3.97 0.77
N HIS A 84 -4.11 -4.05 -0.57
CA HIS A 84 -4.87 -4.96 -1.45
C HIS A 84 -6.31 -4.52 -1.70
N LEU A 85 -7.26 -4.89 -0.84
CA LEU A 85 -8.64 -4.40 -0.87
C LEU A 85 -9.47 -4.88 -2.09
N GLU A 86 -9.20 -6.09 -2.61
CA GLU A 86 -9.98 -6.70 -3.67
C GLU A 86 -11.44 -6.95 -3.24
N CYS A 87 -11.62 -7.33 -1.96
CA CYS A 87 -12.92 -7.56 -1.33
C CYS A 87 -13.35 -6.36 -0.50
N MET A 88 -13.98 -5.36 -1.16
CA MET A 88 -14.45 -4.12 -0.53
C MET A 88 -15.94 -3.91 -0.79
N GLY A 89 -16.69 -3.67 0.27
CA GLY A 89 -18.10 -3.30 0.26
C GLY A 89 -18.36 -1.92 0.82
N GLU A 90 -19.64 -1.62 1.05
CA GLU A 90 -20.05 -0.33 1.62
C GLU A 90 -19.61 -0.18 3.08
N GLU A 91 -19.54 -1.27 3.83
CA GLU A 91 -19.13 -1.28 5.23
C GLU A 91 -17.64 -0.92 5.38
N GLU A 92 -16.76 -1.50 4.55
CA GLU A 92 -15.34 -1.20 4.54
C GLU A 92 -15.06 0.23 4.09
N ILE A 93 -15.76 0.70 3.06
CA ILE A 93 -15.65 2.08 2.57
C ILE A 93 -16.09 3.06 3.67
N ALA A 94 -17.24 2.80 4.34
CA ALA A 94 -17.71 3.64 5.44
C ALA A 94 -16.72 3.65 6.62
N CYS A 95 -16.15 2.49 6.97
CA CYS A 95 -15.14 2.38 8.01
C CYS A 95 -13.89 3.23 7.71
N LEU A 96 -13.40 3.20 6.47
CA LEU A 96 -12.24 3.98 6.06
C LEU A 96 -12.53 5.49 6.00
N LEU A 97 -13.73 5.91 5.62
CA LEU A 97 -14.12 7.32 5.59
C LEU A 97 -14.10 7.99 6.97
N GLU A 98 -14.24 7.24 8.03
CA GLU A 98 -14.17 7.71 9.42
C GLU A 98 -12.77 7.61 10.02
N SER A 99 -11.74 7.37 9.21
CA SER A 99 -10.37 7.14 9.65
C SER A 99 -9.33 7.92 8.83
N GLU A 100 -8.11 7.96 9.33
CA GLU A 100 -6.94 8.49 8.62
C GLU A 100 -6.14 7.36 7.91
N THR A 101 -6.64 6.13 7.91
CA THR A 101 -5.97 4.98 7.30
C THR A 101 -6.04 5.05 5.78
N MET A 102 -4.91 5.03 5.09
CA MET A 102 -4.83 5.10 3.64
C MET A 102 -5.17 3.75 2.99
N PRO A 103 -6.25 3.66 2.19
CA PRO A 103 -6.46 2.51 1.32
C PRO A 103 -5.41 2.47 0.22
N THR A 104 -4.64 1.39 0.15
CA THR A 104 -3.60 1.19 -0.85
C THR A 104 -3.95 -0.02 -1.71
N VAL A 105 -4.03 0.15 -3.02
CA VAL A 105 -4.37 -0.93 -3.94
C VAL A 105 -3.20 -1.34 -4.81
N LEU A 106 -3.13 -2.63 -5.14
CA LEU A 106 -1.96 -3.30 -5.70
C LEU A 106 -2.32 -3.95 -7.05
N PRO A 107 -2.58 -3.15 -8.11
CA PRO A 107 -3.08 -3.68 -9.37
C PRO A 107 -2.12 -4.64 -10.07
N GLY A 108 -0.83 -4.61 -9.72
CA GLY A 108 0.16 -5.55 -10.24
C GLY A 108 -0.07 -6.99 -9.75
N ALA A 109 -0.42 -7.15 -8.47
CA ALA A 109 -0.75 -8.44 -7.88
C ALA A 109 -2.05 -9.01 -8.48
N ALA A 110 -3.11 -8.22 -8.48
CA ALA A 110 -4.39 -8.62 -9.10
C ALA A 110 -4.23 -9.01 -10.59
N PHE A 111 -3.41 -8.27 -11.36
CA PHE A 111 -3.08 -8.59 -12.73
C PHE A 111 -2.34 -9.93 -12.87
N PHE A 112 -1.25 -10.09 -12.13
CA PHE A 112 -0.36 -11.25 -12.27
C PHE A 112 -1.03 -12.55 -11.81
N LEU A 113 -1.82 -12.47 -10.72
CA LEU A 113 -2.56 -13.61 -10.17
C LEU A 113 -3.92 -13.83 -10.83
N ASN A 114 -4.31 -12.98 -11.78
CA ASN A 114 -5.61 -13.01 -12.45
C ASN A 114 -6.79 -12.98 -11.45
N MET A 115 -6.69 -12.09 -10.47
CA MET A 115 -7.70 -11.88 -9.42
C MET A 115 -8.71 -10.79 -9.84
N PRO A 116 -9.86 -10.71 -9.18
CA PRO A 116 -10.73 -9.53 -9.26
C PRO A 116 -9.98 -8.25 -8.87
N TYR A 117 -10.36 -7.12 -9.44
CA TYR A 117 -9.79 -5.83 -9.09
C TYR A 117 -10.60 -5.13 -8.00
N SER A 118 -9.91 -4.44 -7.09
CA SER A 118 -10.52 -3.61 -6.04
C SER A 118 -11.49 -2.58 -6.65
N PRO A 119 -12.61 -2.25 -5.98
CA PRO A 119 -13.62 -1.32 -6.53
C PRO A 119 -13.21 0.16 -6.38
N VAL A 120 -12.02 0.52 -6.85
CA VAL A 120 -11.36 1.82 -6.64
C VAL A 120 -12.23 2.99 -7.09
N ARG A 121 -12.95 2.87 -8.23
CA ARG A 121 -13.84 3.93 -8.67
C ARG A 121 -14.94 4.26 -7.65
N LYS A 122 -15.50 3.24 -6.98
CA LYS A 122 -16.48 3.45 -5.90
C LYS A 122 -15.84 4.12 -4.68
N MET A 123 -14.63 3.69 -4.32
CA MET A 123 -13.88 4.27 -3.20
C MET A 123 -13.63 5.76 -3.42
N ILE A 124 -13.12 6.15 -4.60
CA ILE A 124 -12.89 7.56 -4.96
C ILE A 124 -14.20 8.36 -5.01
N GLN A 125 -15.28 7.80 -5.58
CA GLN A 125 -16.59 8.45 -5.62
C GLN A 125 -17.19 8.66 -4.23
N ALA A 126 -16.88 7.80 -3.28
CA ALA A 126 -17.25 7.96 -1.87
C ALA A 126 -16.41 9.03 -1.14
N GLY A 127 -15.30 9.48 -1.74
CA GLY A 127 -14.41 10.51 -1.17
C GLY A 127 -13.13 9.97 -0.55
N LEU A 128 -12.85 8.66 -0.67
CA LEU A 128 -11.61 8.09 -0.17
C LEU A 128 -10.42 8.51 -1.05
N PRO A 129 -9.30 8.96 -0.47
CA PRO A 129 -8.03 8.94 -1.16
C PRO A 129 -7.61 7.49 -1.37
N VAL A 130 -6.90 7.22 -2.47
CA VAL A 130 -6.40 5.86 -2.76
C VAL A 130 -4.94 5.96 -3.15
N ALA A 131 -4.07 5.16 -2.54
CA ALA A 131 -2.69 4.99 -2.95
C ALA A 131 -2.56 3.80 -3.93
N LEU A 132 -1.58 3.88 -4.84
CA LEU A 132 -1.18 2.82 -5.75
C LEU A 132 0.24 2.39 -5.46
N ALA A 133 0.47 1.09 -5.30
CA ALA A 133 1.80 0.53 -5.13
C ALA A 133 2.04 -0.68 -6.05
N SER A 134 3.30 -1.06 -6.23
CA SER A 134 3.68 -2.16 -7.12
C SER A 134 3.53 -3.54 -6.50
N ASP A 135 3.60 -3.62 -5.18
CA ASP A 135 3.73 -4.90 -4.48
C ASP A 135 4.87 -5.76 -5.06
N TYR A 136 6.01 -5.12 -5.38
CA TYR A 136 7.10 -5.81 -6.06
C TYR A 136 7.66 -6.95 -5.24
N ASN A 137 7.33 -8.15 -5.67
CA ASN A 137 7.82 -9.39 -5.07
C ASN A 137 7.80 -10.54 -6.09
N PRO A 138 8.60 -11.60 -5.92
CA PRO A 138 8.67 -12.70 -6.89
C PRO A 138 7.43 -13.60 -6.92
N GLY A 139 6.55 -13.52 -5.92
CA GLY A 139 5.39 -14.41 -5.78
C GLY A 139 4.15 -13.92 -6.50
N SER A 140 3.82 -12.64 -6.35
CA SER A 140 2.54 -12.07 -6.79
C SER A 140 2.66 -10.88 -7.74
N SER A 141 3.82 -10.17 -7.79
CA SER A 141 3.97 -8.98 -8.63
C SER A 141 5.43 -8.77 -9.03
N PRO A 142 5.95 -9.50 -10.03
CA PRO A 142 7.37 -9.48 -10.39
C PRO A 142 7.82 -8.25 -11.20
N SER A 143 7.14 -7.11 -11.03
CA SER A 143 7.47 -5.84 -11.73
C SER A 143 7.30 -4.64 -10.82
N GLY A 144 8.39 -3.87 -10.64
CA GLY A 144 8.37 -2.56 -9.98
C GLY A 144 8.12 -1.38 -10.94
N ASN A 145 7.62 -1.62 -12.16
CA ASN A 145 7.38 -0.56 -13.14
C ASN A 145 6.13 0.27 -12.78
N MET A 146 6.33 1.43 -12.15
CA MET A 146 5.23 2.30 -11.73
C MET A 146 4.43 2.87 -12.89
N LYS A 147 4.99 3.04 -14.10
CA LYS A 147 4.19 3.43 -15.27
C LYS A 147 3.18 2.34 -15.64
N PHE A 148 3.57 1.07 -15.52
CA PHE A 148 2.66 -0.06 -15.71
C PHE A 148 1.56 -0.08 -14.63
N ILE A 149 1.91 0.18 -13.38
CA ILE A 149 0.93 0.29 -12.28
C ILE A 149 -0.06 1.42 -12.55
N MET A 150 0.40 2.60 -13.00
CA MET A 150 -0.46 3.71 -13.40
C MET A 150 -1.40 3.33 -14.54
N SER A 151 -0.91 2.56 -15.53
CA SER A 151 -1.72 2.06 -16.65
C SER A 151 -2.83 1.13 -16.17
N LEU A 152 -2.50 0.19 -15.28
CA LEU A 152 -3.49 -0.69 -14.65
C LEU A 152 -4.53 0.10 -13.85
N GLY A 153 -4.11 1.15 -13.14
CA GLY A 153 -4.98 2.09 -12.45
C GLY A 153 -6.00 2.74 -13.40
N CYS A 154 -5.53 3.26 -14.53
CA CYS A 154 -6.42 3.86 -15.54
C CYS A 154 -7.33 2.83 -16.20
N ILE A 155 -6.80 1.67 -16.61
CA ILE A 155 -7.52 0.67 -17.39
C ILE A 155 -8.50 -0.14 -16.55
N ASN A 156 -8.03 -0.70 -15.43
CA ASN A 156 -8.80 -1.64 -14.62
C ASN A 156 -9.59 -0.96 -13.51
N TYR A 157 -8.99 0.00 -12.83
CA TYR A 157 -9.65 0.76 -11.75
C TYR A 157 -10.46 1.96 -12.24
N LYS A 158 -10.36 2.30 -13.54
CA LYS A 158 -11.06 3.46 -14.14
C LYS A 158 -10.68 4.80 -13.49
N MET A 159 -9.46 4.90 -13.05
CA MET A 159 -8.90 6.15 -12.54
C MET A 159 -8.56 7.11 -13.68
N LEU A 160 -8.66 8.41 -13.41
CA LEU A 160 -8.18 9.43 -14.32
C LEU A 160 -6.64 9.53 -14.25
N PRO A 161 -5.94 10.04 -15.27
CA PRO A 161 -4.49 10.22 -15.25
C PRO A 161 -4.01 11.05 -14.04
N GLU A 162 -4.73 12.09 -13.67
CA GLU A 162 -4.42 12.93 -12.50
C GLU A 162 -4.57 12.15 -11.18
N GLU A 163 -5.59 11.28 -11.10
CA GLU A 163 -5.83 10.43 -9.93
C GLU A 163 -4.70 9.42 -9.74
N VAL A 164 -4.22 8.78 -10.82
CA VAL A 164 -3.12 7.81 -10.70
C VAL A 164 -1.79 8.49 -10.36
N ILE A 165 -1.56 9.73 -10.80
CA ILE A 165 -0.38 10.50 -10.40
C ILE A 165 -0.45 10.81 -8.91
N ASN A 166 -1.57 11.32 -8.40
CA ASN A 166 -1.73 11.58 -6.97
C ASN A 166 -1.61 10.27 -6.17
N ALA A 167 -2.19 9.19 -6.66
CA ALA A 167 -2.15 7.88 -6.01
C ALA A 167 -0.73 7.30 -5.89
N THR A 168 0.12 7.54 -6.90
CA THR A 168 1.51 7.05 -6.92
C THR A 168 2.52 8.04 -6.33
N THR A 169 2.09 9.20 -5.89
CA THR A 169 2.97 10.24 -5.32
C THR A 169 2.49 10.68 -3.94
N LEU A 170 1.53 11.60 -3.86
CA LEU A 170 1.04 12.17 -2.59
C LEU A 170 0.46 11.09 -1.66
N ASN A 171 -0.48 10.28 -2.16
CA ASN A 171 -1.15 9.29 -1.35
C ASN A 171 -0.20 8.15 -0.95
N SER A 172 0.69 7.73 -1.86
CA SER A 172 1.72 6.74 -1.53
C SER A 172 2.74 7.26 -0.52
N ALA A 173 3.11 8.55 -0.58
CA ALA A 173 3.99 9.15 0.43
C ALA A 173 3.31 9.13 1.81
N TYR A 174 2.02 9.43 1.89
CA TYR A 174 1.25 9.32 3.13
C TYR A 174 1.20 7.87 3.63
N ALA A 175 0.87 6.91 2.75
CA ALA A 175 0.84 5.48 3.10
C ALA A 175 2.18 4.93 3.60
N MET A 176 3.28 5.64 3.31
CA MET A 176 4.63 5.34 3.77
C MET A 176 5.06 6.21 4.96
N GLY A 177 4.24 7.18 5.40
CA GLY A 177 4.55 8.11 6.49
C GLY A 177 5.72 9.05 6.19
N VAL A 178 5.91 9.41 4.92
CA VAL A 178 6.97 10.30 4.43
C VAL A 178 6.42 11.52 3.68
N GLU A 179 5.15 11.82 3.86
CA GLU A 179 4.45 12.91 3.18
C GLU A 179 5.04 14.30 3.47
N GLU A 180 5.66 14.48 4.62
CA GLU A 180 6.36 15.73 4.96
C GLU A 180 7.65 15.91 4.14
N GLU A 181 8.27 14.81 3.71
CA GLU A 181 9.56 14.82 3.01
C GLU A 181 9.45 14.56 1.50
N ALA A 182 8.40 13.87 1.05
CA ALA A 182 8.27 13.38 -0.33
C ALA A 182 6.83 13.50 -0.87
N GLY A 183 6.60 12.94 -2.06
CA GLY A 183 5.27 12.86 -2.69
C GLY A 183 4.82 14.09 -3.45
N SER A 184 5.48 15.24 -3.28
CA SER A 184 5.19 16.46 -4.05
C SER A 184 6.43 17.33 -4.24
N ILE A 185 6.42 18.16 -5.28
CA ILE A 185 7.45 19.18 -5.49
C ILE A 185 7.01 20.43 -4.73
N ALA A 186 7.58 20.61 -3.53
CA ALA A 186 7.28 21.75 -2.66
C ALA A 186 8.54 22.21 -1.93
N VAL A 187 8.56 23.49 -1.53
CA VAL A 187 9.66 24.05 -0.75
C VAL A 187 9.78 23.33 0.59
N GLY A 188 10.97 22.89 0.92
CA GLY A 188 11.27 22.17 2.17
C GLY A 188 11.26 20.63 2.03
N LYS A 189 10.72 20.08 0.95
CA LYS A 189 10.76 18.63 0.68
C LYS A 189 12.04 18.22 -0.05
N LEU A 190 12.35 16.93 0.03
CA LEU A 190 13.45 16.33 -0.70
C LEU A 190 13.26 16.52 -2.21
N ALA A 191 14.32 16.93 -2.91
CA ALA A 191 14.30 17.05 -4.35
C ALA A 191 14.44 15.68 -5.02
N ASN A 192 13.38 14.85 -4.86
CA ASN A 192 13.24 13.53 -5.46
C ASN A 192 12.24 13.64 -6.61
N PHE A 193 12.71 13.71 -7.84
CA PHE A 193 11.87 13.83 -9.02
C PHE A 193 12.59 13.27 -10.26
N TYR A 194 11.83 13.06 -11.30
CA TYR A 194 12.38 12.76 -12.62
C TYR A 194 11.89 13.78 -13.66
N ILE A 195 12.66 13.95 -14.71
CA ILE A 195 12.31 14.75 -15.88
C ILE A 195 12.05 13.78 -17.02
N THR A 196 10.96 14.00 -17.74
CA THR A 196 10.64 13.22 -18.94
C THR A 196 11.17 13.91 -20.20
N THR A 197 11.39 13.17 -21.26
CA THR A 197 11.39 13.72 -22.62
C THR A 197 10.05 14.46 -22.85
N PRO A 198 9.99 15.40 -23.81
CA PRO A 198 8.75 16.11 -24.12
C PRO A 198 7.60 15.13 -24.38
N ILE A 199 6.50 15.25 -23.63
CA ILE A 199 5.28 14.48 -23.76
C ILE A 199 4.09 15.40 -24.02
N SER A 200 3.01 14.87 -24.61
CA SER A 200 1.83 15.67 -24.97
C SER A 200 1.02 16.17 -23.75
N GLY A 201 1.07 15.42 -22.66
CA GLY A 201 0.38 15.69 -21.41
C GLY A 201 0.63 14.57 -20.42
N ILE A 202 0.12 14.72 -19.19
CA ILE A 202 0.30 13.74 -18.13
C ILE A 202 -0.31 12.38 -18.42
N GLU A 203 -1.38 12.37 -19.22
CA GLU A 203 -2.05 11.15 -19.70
C GLU A 203 -1.14 10.24 -20.52
N TYR A 204 -0.05 10.79 -21.08
CA TYR A 204 0.90 10.01 -21.86
C TYR A 204 1.72 9.05 -20.99
N LEU A 205 1.92 9.36 -19.70
CA LEU A 205 2.66 8.50 -18.77
C LEU A 205 2.00 7.11 -18.60
N PRO A 206 0.72 7.01 -18.21
CA PRO A 206 0.04 5.71 -18.13
C PRO A 206 -0.23 5.10 -19.51
N TYR A 207 -0.37 5.89 -20.59
CA TYR A 207 -0.58 5.38 -21.92
C TYR A 207 0.63 4.66 -22.49
N ALA A 208 1.81 5.24 -22.35
CA ALA A 208 3.07 4.74 -22.92
C ALA A 208 3.92 3.98 -21.90
N TYR A 209 3.32 3.05 -21.16
CA TYR A 209 3.93 2.36 -20.03
C TYR A 209 5.20 1.56 -20.33
N THR A 210 5.41 1.16 -21.60
CA THR A 210 6.64 0.47 -22.04
C THR A 210 7.69 1.41 -22.62
N ALA A 211 7.32 2.66 -22.95
CA ALA A 211 8.27 3.60 -23.53
C ALA A 211 9.26 4.09 -22.48
N ASP A 212 10.50 4.29 -22.92
CA ASP A 212 11.52 4.97 -22.09
C ASP A 212 11.30 6.49 -22.21
N LEU A 213 10.66 7.06 -21.22
CA LEU A 213 10.27 8.47 -21.18
C LEU A 213 11.12 9.29 -20.19
N ILE A 214 11.96 8.64 -19.37
CA ILE A 214 12.71 9.32 -18.31
C ILE A 214 14.04 9.78 -18.88
N GLU A 215 14.25 11.10 -18.93
CA GLU A 215 15.47 11.75 -19.40
C GLU A 215 16.49 11.93 -18.26
N ALA A 216 16.01 12.27 -17.05
CA ALA A 216 16.88 12.47 -15.89
C ALA A 216 16.14 12.13 -14.59
N ILE A 217 16.88 11.63 -13.63
CA ILE A 217 16.39 11.33 -12.26
C ILE A 217 17.21 12.14 -11.28
N PHE A 218 16.55 12.74 -10.30
CA PHE A 218 17.16 13.46 -9.19
C PHE A 218 16.76 12.83 -7.88
N LEU A 219 17.75 12.52 -7.03
CA LEU A 219 17.56 12.01 -5.68
C LEU A 219 18.27 12.94 -4.70
N LYS A 220 17.54 13.51 -3.77
CA LYS A 220 18.03 14.51 -2.78
C LYS A 220 18.74 15.69 -3.45
N GLY A 221 18.30 16.06 -4.66
CA GLY A 221 18.85 17.16 -5.44
C GLY A 221 20.06 16.80 -6.31
N GLU A 222 20.58 15.60 -6.24
CA GLU A 222 21.69 15.13 -7.07
C GLU A 222 21.14 14.33 -8.26
N GLN A 223 21.66 14.58 -9.45
CA GLN A 223 21.31 13.82 -10.65
C GLN A 223 21.96 12.44 -10.58
N TYR A 224 21.11 11.43 -10.79
CA TYR A 224 21.50 10.02 -10.77
C TYR A 224 21.79 9.50 -12.17
#